data_f2b16f3a1feecbc961430c1c5c3e055b
#
_entry.id   f2b16f3a1feecbc961430c1c5c3e055b
#
_cell.length_a   1.000
_cell.length_b   1.000
_cell.length_c   1.000
_cell.angle_alpha   90.00
_cell.angle_beta   90.00
_cell.angle_gamma   90.00
#
_symmetry.space_group_name_H-M   'P 1'
#
loop_
_entity.id
_entity.type
_entity.pdbx_description
1 polymer ?
#
loop_
_entity_poly.entity_id
_entity_poly.type
_entity_poly.pdbx_seq_one_letter_code
_entity_poly.pdbx_strand_id
1 'polypeptide(L)'
;MKLASRPWLATALLATTVLVSACSDDDDGGNGPATPPAPTNVQAPAVTETSVSLTWNTVTGADIYVVQREVAAAPVVRGAALSVTRVFETVGTPATNAFTDETVTGGTTYNYRVAAVVDGTQGTFSTPIEVVVGAGPKVAIVDEDITADRTFFADSTYVLTGFIHVANGATLFIQPGTTIQGDFEVVGSSLFVLRGSRIEAAGTAEAPIVFTSERAAGQRLAGDWGGLIIVGDGIINRTGPIILEGTGTNTNNNYPVDYAGGDNNADDSGTLRYVRVEFGGYGPLQDAELNGLTMAAVGSGTTIEYVQVLRGLDDSFEWFGGAVDAKYLVSYESGDDHFDMSEGYAGRIQYAIAFQSEVPTQRPGAGNASGDPQSVENDGCNGAGCLLGHASTPFTQPLLANFTLVGPAAGVFTAGSGGYGMVLRRGTAGYYVNGLVARFEKAAYSLRDTETANRVGDGSLILSHVVDAEVGAQFHAGQTGGTFDPGTFSLTPSALTAAATFLALPANPAAAGDFDWTPAAGSEATAGGMSPFTGNILTKAGAAVTATTYRGAVDPAGPKWWTAWTAYADN
;
A
#
# COMPACT_ATOMS: atom_id res chain seq x y z
N MET A 1 -52.39 36.57 -16.36
CA MET A 1 -52.61 37.56 -17.41
C MET A 1 -51.78 37.14 -18.64
N LYS A 2 -52.50 36.71 -19.63
CA LYS A 2 -52.23 36.51 -21.06
C LYS A 2 -50.84 36.13 -21.60
N LEU A 3 -50.88 34.96 -22.25
CA LEU A 3 -50.05 34.44 -23.31
C LEU A 3 -49.70 35.45 -24.42
N ALA A 4 -48.52 35.28 -25.02
CA ALA A 4 -48.35 35.50 -26.46
C ALA A 4 -47.31 34.58 -27.04
N SER A 5 -47.75 33.74 -27.93
CA SER A 5 -47.05 32.86 -28.86
C SER A 5 -46.51 33.63 -30.05
N ARG A 6 -45.38 33.22 -30.69
CA ARG A 6 -45.20 33.37 -32.15
C ARG A 6 -43.88 32.75 -32.68
N PRO A 7 -43.81 32.60 -34.03
CA PRO A 7 -43.79 31.31 -34.64
C PRO A 7 -42.46 31.02 -35.39
N TRP A 8 -42.31 29.79 -35.81
CA TRP A 8 -41.26 29.24 -36.66
C TRP A 8 -41.24 29.89 -38.06
N LEU A 9 -40.03 30.23 -38.56
CA LEU A 9 -39.77 30.43 -40.01
C LEU A 9 -38.71 29.42 -40.45
N ALA A 10 -39.16 28.50 -41.30
CA ALA A 10 -38.30 27.60 -42.01
C ALA A 10 -37.70 28.34 -43.21
N THR A 11 -36.39 28.33 -43.33
CA THR A 11 -35.70 28.79 -44.58
C THR A 11 -35.14 27.58 -45.31
N ALA A 12 -35.71 27.30 -46.46
CA ALA A 12 -35.28 26.27 -47.36
C ALA A 12 -33.95 26.67 -48.02
N LEU A 13 -32.95 25.80 -47.98
CA LEU A 13 -31.69 25.96 -48.73
C LEU A 13 -31.83 25.25 -50.09
N LEU A 14 -31.79 26.03 -51.14
CA LEU A 14 -31.86 25.57 -52.55
C LEU A 14 -30.50 24.97 -52.94
N ALA A 15 -30.47 23.68 -53.24
CA ALA A 15 -29.29 23.02 -53.80
C ALA A 15 -29.31 23.26 -55.33
N THR A 16 -28.36 24.01 -55.83
CA THR A 16 -28.08 24.11 -57.28
C THR A 16 -27.10 23.02 -57.68
N THR A 17 -27.61 22.03 -58.41
CA THR A 17 -26.82 21.05 -59.15
C THR A 17 -26.33 21.72 -60.44
N VAL A 18 -25.01 21.84 -60.59
CA VAL A 18 -24.37 22.20 -61.87
C VAL A 18 -24.01 20.91 -62.58
N LEU A 19 -24.74 20.62 -63.66
CA LEU A 19 -24.39 19.62 -64.65
C LEU A 19 -23.30 20.23 -65.55
N VAL A 20 -22.12 19.63 -65.55
CA VAL A 20 -21.09 19.90 -66.59
C VAL A 20 -21.15 18.74 -67.57
N SER A 21 -21.52 19.05 -68.82
CA SER A 21 -21.52 18.14 -69.92
C SER A 21 -20.09 17.84 -70.37
N ALA A 22 -19.86 16.56 -70.66
CA ALA A 22 -18.64 16.08 -71.29
C ALA A 22 -18.54 16.60 -72.71
N CYS A 23 -17.38 17.17 -73.08
CA CYS A 23 -16.87 17.16 -74.45
C CYS A 23 -15.56 16.40 -74.41
N SER A 24 -15.52 15.34 -75.20
CA SER A 24 -14.30 14.69 -75.68
C SER A 24 -13.60 15.61 -76.64
N ASP A 25 -12.30 15.73 -76.52
CA ASP A 25 -11.37 15.43 -77.62
C ASP A 25 -9.94 15.92 -77.29
N ASP A 26 -9.05 15.02 -77.65
CA ASP A 26 -7.66 15.18 -78.10
C ASP A 26 -6.53 15.10 -77.08
N ASP A 27 -5.79 14.00 -77.27
CA ASP A 27 -4.43 13.71 -76.86
C ASP A 27 -3.52 14.94 -76.94
N ASP A 28 -2.91 15.27 -75.84
CA ASP A 28 -1.53 15.74 -75.78
C ASP A 28 -0.85 15.16 -74.55
N GLY A 29 0.08 14.22 -74.78
CA GLY A 29 0.93 13.56 -73.80
C GLY A 29 1.85 14.54 -73.09
N GLY A 30 1.28 15.16 -72.01
CA GLY A 30 2.03 15.87 -71.01
C GLY A 30 2.34 14.90 -69.85
N ASN A 31 3.49 14.20 -69.96
CA ASN A 31 4.04 13.41 -68.89
C ASN A 31 4.55 14.37 -67.80
N GLY A 32 3.62 14.95 -67.02
CA GLY A 32 3.98 15.64 -65.77
C GLY A 32 4.68 14.65 -64.87
N PRO A 33 5.66 15.05 -64.05
CA PRO A 33 6.34 14.13 -63.13
C PRO A 33 5.33 13.42 -62.28
N ALA A 34 5.35 12.08 -62.29
CA ALA A 34 4.42 11.25 -61.53
C ALA A 34 4.57 11.59 -60.04
N THR A 35 3.46 11.88 -59.39
CA THR A 35 3.46 12.17 -57.95
C THR A 35 4.10 11.02 -57.18
N PRO A 36 5.16 11.25 -56.37
CA PRO A 36 5.83 10.20 -55.62
C PRO A 36 4.84 9.47 -54.69
N PRO A 37 4.96 8.12 -54.56
CA PRO A 37 4.07 7.35 -53.69
C PRO A 37 4.30 7.67 -52.20
N ALA A 38 3.28 7.44 -51.39
CA ALA A 38 3.38 7.59 -49.95
C ALA A 38 4.36 6.56 -49.36
N PRO A 39 5.21 6.95 -48.42
CA PRO A 39 6.00 6.01 -47.61
C PRO A 39 5.09 5.00 -46.89
N THR A 40 5.51 3.72 -46.88
CA THR A 40 4.79 2.63 -46.20
C THR A 40 5.51 2.21 -44.95
N ASN A 41 4.82 1.46 -44.09
CA ASN A 41 5.37 0.93 -42.83
C ASN A 41 5.98 2.02 -41.92
N VAL A 42 5.28 3.14 -41.78
CA VAL A 42 5.67 4.18 -40.83
C VAL A 42 5.46 3.63 -39.41
N GLN A 43 6.51 3.66 -38.61
CA GLN A 43 6.53 3.13 -37.23
C GLN A 43 7.27 4.08 -36.29
N ALA A 44 6.99 3.97 -34.98
CA ALA A 44 7.70 4.65 -33.90
C ALA A 44 8.43 3.63 -33.03
N PRO A 45 9.60 3.10 -33.45
CA PRO A 45 10.29 2.03 -32.74
C PRO A 45 10.86 2.45 -31.38
N ALA A 46 11.04 3.76 -31.11
CA ALA A 46 11.47 4.27 -29.83
C ALA A 46 10.69 5.53 -29.49
N VAL A 47 10.09 5.55 -28.30
CA VAL A 47 9.35 6.69 -27.76
C VAL A 47 9.85 6.92 -26.33
N THR A 48 10.29 8.14 -26.03
CA THR A 48 10.66 8.60 -24.70
C THR A 48 9.77 9.78 -24.31
N GLU A 49 9.91 10.31 -23.12
CA GLU A 49 9.16 11.51 -22.67
C GLU A 49 9.42 12.76 -23.49
N THR A 50 10.59 12.84 -24.11
CA THR A 50 11.10 14.03 -24.81
C THR A 50 11.41 13.79 -26.27
N SER A 51 11.23 12.55 -26.76
CA SER A 51 11.53 12.22 -28.15
C SER A 51 10.65 11.11 -28.72
N VAL A 52 10.40 11.19 -30.03
CA VAL A 52 9.77 10.13 -30.83
C VAL A 52 10.67 9.83 -32.01
N SER A 53 11.21 8.63 -32.11
CA SER A 53 11.96 8.16 -33.26
C SER A 53 11.03 7.45 -34.22
N LEU A 54 11.01 7.93 -35.49
CA LEU A 54 10.18 7.39 -36.57
C LEU A 54 11.05 6.69 -37.61
N THR A 55 10.53 5.63 -38.20
CA THR A 55 11.13 4.93 -39.34
C THR A 55 10.05 4.56 -40.36
N TRP A 56 10.42 4.38 -41.61
CA TRP A 56 9.52 3.98 -42.70
C TRP A 56 10.28 3.26 -43.81
N ASN A 57 9.55 2.64 -44.73
CA ASN A 57 10.17 2.05 -45.92
C ASN A 57 10.64 3.15 -46.88
N THR A 58 11.81 2.95 -47.49
CA THR A 58 12.35 3.88 -48.48
C THR A 58 11.45 3.97 -49.72
N VAL A 59 11.31 5.18 -50.24
CA VAL A 59 10.68 5.43 -51.56
C VAL A 59 11.78 5.59 -52.58
N THR A 60 11.68 4.85 -53.67
CA THR A 60 12.69 4.88 -54.75
C THR A 60 12.82 6.29 -55.35
N GLY A 61 14.05 6.79 -55.39
CA GLY A 61 14.36 8.13 -55.94
C GLY A 61 14.09 9.28 -54.95
N ALA A 62 13.73 9.00 -53.68
CA ALA A 62 13.50 10.08 -52.72
C ALA A 62 14.82 10.77 -52.35
N ASP A 63 14.85 12.08 -52.49
CA ASP A 63 15.97 12.96 -52.10
C ASP A 63 15.89 13.26 -50.58
N ILE A 64 14.69 13.58 -50.14
CA ILE A 64 14.36 13.87 -48.74
C ILE A 64 12.93 13.38 -48.44
N TYR A 65 12.57 13.41 -47.14
CA TYR A 65 11.21 13.18 -46.67
C TYR A 65 10.71 14.41 -45.91
N VAL A 66 9.39 14.61 -45.90
CA VAL A 66 8.71 15.61 -45.09
C VAL A 66 7.96 14.87 -43.98
N VAL A 67 8.37 15.11 -42.75
CA VAL A 67 7.69 14.57 -41.57
C VAL A 67 6.80 15.65 -40.98
N GLN A 68 5.53 15.31 -40.79
CA GLN A 68 4.55 16.23 -40.21
C GLN A 68 3.94 15.62 -38.92
N ARG A 69 3.69 16.50 -37.96
CA ARG A 69 3.02 16.19 -36.70
C ARG A 69 1.74 17.02 -36.57
N GLU A 70 0.66 16.42 -36.10
CA GLU A 70 -0.58 17.12 -35.81
C GLU A 70 -0.40 17.98 -34.56
N VAL A 71 -0.70 19.26 -34.65
CA VAL A 71 -0.67 20.23 -33.57
C VAL A 71 -2.03 20.88 -33.39
N ALA A 72 -2.35 21.29 -32.14
CA ALA A 72 -3.53 22.10 -31.92
C ALA A 72 -3.33 23.50 -32.53
N ALA A 73 -4.16 23.89 -33.49
CA ALA A 73 -4.17 25.26 -33.96
C ALA A 73 -4.63 26.21 -32.85
N ALA A 74 -4.19 27.47 -32.92
CA ALA A 74 -4.64 28.49 -31.99
C ALA A 74 -6.18 28.52 -31.91
N PRO A 75 -6.77 28.57 -30.72
CA PRO A 75 -8.22 28.52 -30.55
C PRO A 75 -8.88 29.73 -31.25
N VAL A 76 -9.83 29.44 -32.11
CA VAL A 76 -10.64 30.48 -32.76
C VAL A 76 -11.96 30.59 -32.04
N VAL A 77 -12.20 31.73 -31.43
CA VAL A 77 -13.48 32.04 -30.77
C VAL A 77 -14.51 32.40 -31.85
N ARG A 78 -15.45 31.50 -32.11
CA ARG A 78 -16.66 31.81 -32.91
C ARG A 78 -17.90 31.60 -32.01
N GLY A 79 -18.36 32.68 -31.42
CA GLY A 79 -19.50 32.64 -30.52
C GLY A 79 -19.13 32.02 -29.12
N ALA A 80 -20.09 31.39 -28.46
CA ALA A 80 -19.90 30.82 -27.11
C ALA A 80 -19.21 29.45 -27.09
N ALA A 81 -18.70 28.93 -28.21
CA ALA A 81 -18.02 27.64 -28.28
C ALA A 81 -16.55 27.82 -28.70
N LEU A 82 -15.64 27.27 -27.88
CA LEU A 82 -14.23 27.10 -28.24
C LEU A 82 -14.11 25.88 -29.17
N SER A 83 -13.69 26.10 -30.43
CA SER A 83 -13.33 25.03 -31.37
C SER A 83 -11.83 25.02 -31.52
N VAL A 84 -11.18 23.91 -31.16
CA VAL A 84 -9.76 23.67 -31.42
C VAL A 84 -9.67 22.87 -32.73
N THR A 85 -9.16 23.48 -33.78
CA THR A 85 -8.87 22.78 -35.04
C THR A 85 -7.46 22.21 -34.95
N ARG A 86 -7.27 20.96 -35.31
CA ARG A 86 -5.95 20.32 -35.38
C ARG A 86 -5.42 20.42 -36.81
N VAL A 87 -4.15 20.75 -36.97
CA VAL A 87 -3.47 20.89 -38.28
C VAL A 87 -2.14 20.15 -38.23
N PHE A 88 -1.70 19.67 -39.39
CA PHE A 88 -0.38 19.06 -39.54
C PHE A 88 0.68 20.11 -39.84
N GLU A 89 1.73 20.16 -39.03
CA GLU A 89 2.89 21.02 -39.24
C GLU A 89 4.14 20.19 -39.50
N THR A 90 5.05 20.69 -40.34
CA THR A 90 6.31 20.03 -40.66
C THR A 90 7.26 20.16 -39.47
N VAL A 91 7.67 19.01 -38.91
CA VAL A 91 8.62 18.92 -37.80
C VAL A 91 10.02 18.49 -38.23
N GLY A 92 10.18 18.00 -39.46
CA GLY A 92 11.48 17.63 -39.99
C GLY A 92 11.48 17.31 -41.47
N THR A 93 12.68 17.41 -42.08
CA THR A 93 12.91 17.08 -43.51
C THR A 93 14.18 16.23 -43.68
N PRO A 94 14.19 14.98 -43.13
CA PRO A 94 15.38 14.12 -43.18
C PRO A 94 15.67 13.62 -44.58
N ALA A 95 16.96 13.43 -44.90
CA ALA A 95 17.43 12.79 -46.14
C ALA A 95 17.40 11.25 -46.07
N THR A 96 17.12 10.68 -44.91
CA THR A 96 17.03 9.23 -44.68
C THR A 96 15.60 8.84 -44.32
N ASN A 97 15.30 7.55 -44.36
CA ASN A 97 14.01 6.99 -43.95
C ASN A 97 13.84 6.87 -42.42
N ALA A 98 14.45 7.77 -41.66
CA ALA A 98 14.35 7.87 -40.21
C ALA A 98 14.39 9.33 -39.76
N PHE A 99 13.70 9.62 -38.66
CA PHE A 99 13.64 10.95 -38.04
C PHE A 99 13.39 10.83 -36.56
N THR A 100 14.01 11.69 -35.75
CA THR A 100 13.70 11.81 -34.33
C THR A 100 13.14 13.20 -34.04
N ASP A 101 11.92 13.25 -33.53
CA ASP A 101 11.29 14.48 -33.04
C ASP A 101 11.64 14.64 -31.54
N GLU A 102 12.47 15.62 -31.21
CA GLU A 102 12.90 15.97 -29.87
C GLU A 102 12.04 17.10 -29.25
N THR A 103 10.95 17.49 -29.93
CA THR A 103 10.09 18.61 -29.49
C THR A 103 8.76 18.17 -28.96
N VAL A 104 8.64 16.89 -28.59
CA VAL A 104 7.44 16.33 -27.99
C VAL A 104 7.39 16.61 -26.49
N THR A 105 6.17 16.56 -25.94
CA THR A 105 5.91 16.71 -24.51
C THR A 105 5.33 15.41 -23.97
N GLY A 106 5.89 14.92 -22.86
CA GLY A 106 5.38 13.75 -22.15
C GLY A 106 3.89 13.88 -21.80
N GLY A 107 3.16 12.77 -21.81
CA GLY A 107 1.72 12.72 -21.57
C GLY A 107 0.86 13.20 -22.73
N THR A 108 1.44 13.44 -23.91
CA THR A 108 0.71 13.94 -25.09
C THR A 108 0.64 12.86 -26.17
N THR A 109 -0.51 12.74 -26.81
CA THR A 109 -0.69 11.90 -28.01
C THR A 109 -0.52 12.74 -29.26
N TYR A 110 0.34 12.29 -30.15
CA TYR A 110 0.62 12.93 -31.42
C TYR A 110 0.27 12.03 -32.59
N ASN A 111 -0.17 12.61 -33.71
CA ASN A 111 -0.30 11.93 -35.00
C ASN A 111 0.81 12.36 -35.92
N TYR A 112 1.54 11.40 -36.51
CA TYR A 112 2.61 11.66 -37.47
C TYR A 112 2.26 11.12 -38.85
N ARG A 113 2.69 11.82 -39.91
CA ARG A 113 2.63 11.37 -41.31
C ARG A 113 3.88 11.77 -42.04
N VAL A 114 4.22 11.02 -43.08
CA VAL A 114 5.46 11.21 -43.85
C VAL A 114 5.15 11.24 -45.36
N ALA A 115 5.79 12.14 -46.10
CA ALA A 115 5.78 12.17 -47.54
C ALA A 115 7.21 12.11 -48.08
N ALA A 116 7.43 11.48 -49.23
CA ALA A 116 8.70 11.51 -49.95
C ALA A 116 8.74 12.73 -50.90
N VAL A 117 9.94 13.25 -51.15
CA VAL A 117 10.21 14.26 -52.17
C VAL A 117 11.19 13.65 -53.16
N VAL A 118 10.83 13.65 -54.44
CA VAL A 118 11.63 13.14 -55.56
C VAL A 118 11.78 14.27 -56.58
N ASP A 119 13.00 14.60 -56.99
CA ASP A 119 13.30 15.67 -57.91
C ASP A 119 12.57 16.99 -57.58
N GLY A 120 12.53 17.33 -56.28
CA GLY A 120 11.85 18.51 -55.75
C GLY A 120 10.32 18.44 -55.70
N THR A 121 9.70 17.34 -56.15
CA THR A 121 8.24 17.13 -56.10
C THR A 121 7.85 16.35 -54.87
N GLN A 122 7.02 16.94 -53.98
CA GLN A 122 6.48 16.26 -52.81
C GLN A 122 5.37 15.29 -53.22
N GLY A 123 5.49 14.06 -52.72
CA GLY A 123 4.53 12.99 -52.91
C GLY A 123 3.35 13.04 -51.94
N THR A 124 2.55 11.98 -51.98
CA THR A 124 1.43 11.76 -51.06
C THR A 124 1.92 11.45 -49.64
N PHE A 125 1.25 11.99 -48.64
CA PHE A 125 1.51 11.61 -47.23
C PHE A 125 1.02 10.20 -46.95
N SER A 126 1.74 9.50 -46.09
CA SER A 126 1.30 8.25 -45.48
C SER A 126 0.01 8.42 -44.66
N THR A 127 -0.68 7.31 -44.40
CA THR A 127 -1.69 7.29 -43.34
C THR A 127 -1.03 7.72 -42.02
N PRO A 128 -1.65 8.64 -41.26
CA PRO A 128 -1.12 9.03 -39.98
C PRO A 128 -1.01 7.85 -39.00
N ILE A 129 0.04 7.81 -38.22
CA ILE A 129 0.18 6.91 -37.10
C ILE A 129 0.01 7.69 -35.78
N GLU A 130 -0.72 7.12 -34.85
CA GLU A 130 -0.86 7.66 -33.50
C GLU A 130 0.31 7.19 -32.63
N VAL A 131 0.94 8.11 -31.89
CA VAL A 131 2.04 7.87 -30.97
C VAL A 131 1.72 8.52 -29.64
N VAL A 132 1.61 7.71 -28.61
CA VAL A 132 1.44 8.17 -27.22
C VAL A 132 2.83 8.36 -26.63
N VAL A 133 3.17 9.62 -26.32
CA VAL A 133 4.39 9.96 -25.59
C VAL A 133 4.10 9.79 -24.11
N GLY A 134 4.77 8.82 -23.46
CA GLY A 134 4.60 8.59 -22.03
C GLY A 134 4.89 9.88 -21.26
N ALA A 135 4.06 10.21 -20.28
CA ALA A 135 4.47 11.15 -19.25
C ALA A 135 5.52 10.42 -18.40
N GLY A 136 6.67 11.02 -18.18
CA GLY A 136 7.59 10.55 -17.15
C GLY A 136 6.95 10.55 -15.77
N PRO A 137 7.51 9.86 -14.80
CA PRO A 137 7.01 9.89 -13.46
C PRO A 137 7.00 11.35 -12.97
N LYS A 138 5.79 11.89 -12.82
CA LYS A 138 5.61 13.20 -12.20
C LYS A 138 5.94 13.05 -10.73
N VAL A 139 6.88 13.85 -10.22
CA VAL A 139 7.14 13.94 -8.78
C VAL A 139 6.40 15.15 -8.24
N ALA A 140 5.57 14.93 -7.22
CA ALA A 140 4.81 15.96 -6.53
C ALA A 140 5.25 16.02 -5.07
N ILE A 141 5.81 17.15 -4.67
CA ILE A 141 6.17 17.41 -3.27
C ILE A 141 4.89 17.71 -2.49
N VAL A 142 4.77 17.13 -1.31
CA VAL A 142 3.70 17.36 -0.35
C VAL A 142 4.35 17.82 0.95
N ASP A 143 4.37 19.13 1.16
CA ASP A 143 5.02 19.83 2.27
C ASP A 143 4.04 20.65 3.13
N GLU A 144 2.75 20.52 2.84
CA GLU A 144 1.67 21.16 3.59
C GLU A 144 0.57 20.15 3.94
N ASP A 145 -0.15 20.40 5.04
CA ASP A 145 -1.29 19.61 5.47
C ASP A 145 -2.41 19.58 4.42
N ILE A 146 -3.07 18.43 4.29
CA ILE A 146 -4.18 18.17 3.39
C ILE A 146 -5.49 18.52 4.14
N THR A 147 -5.98 19.73 3.97
CA THR A 147 -7.15 20.26 4.69
C THR A 147 -8.42 20.34 3.86
N ALA A 148 -8.38 19.80 2.64
CA ALA A 148 -9.51 19.61 1.73
C ALA A 148 -9.28 18.31 0.93
N ASP A 149 -10.34 17.74 0.40
CA ASP A 149 -10.27 16.52 -0.40
C ASP A 149 -9.20 16.62 -1.49
N ARG A 150 -8.33 15.60 -1.54
CA ARG A 150 -7.21 15.54 -2.48
C ARG A 150 -7.07 14.15 -3.07
N THR A 151 -6.69 14.06 -4.34
CA THR A 151 -6.42 12.77 -5.00
C THR A 151 -4.95 12.66 -5.36
N PHE A 152 -4.34 11.54 -4.99
CA PHE A 152 -3.04 11.10 -5.48
C PHE A 152 -3.26 10.14 -6.66
N PHE A 153 -2.69 10.49 -7.81
CA PHE A 153 -2.87 9.78 -9.07
C PHE A 153 -1.75 8.77 -9.32
N ALA A 154 -2.06 7.64 -9.95
CA ALA A 154 -1.11 6.58 -10.24
C ALA A 154 0.00 6.96 -11.23
N ASP A 155 -0.18 8.03 -11.99
CA ASP A 155 0.81 8.57 -12.93
C ASP A 155 1.89 9.43 -12.25
N SER A 156 1.87 9.53 -10.93
CA SER A 156 2.71 10.42 -10.14
C SER A 156 3.28 9.72 -8.92
N THR A 157 4.49 10.12 -8.53
CA THR A 157 5.10 9.80 -7.24
C THR A 157 4.94 11.01 -6.32
N TYR A 158 4.48 10.79 -5.09
CA TYR A 158 4.30 11.84 -4.09
C TYR A 158 5.38 11.75 -3.03
N VAL A 159 6.10 12.84 -2.77
CA VAL A 159 7.13 12.90 -1.73
C VAL A 159 6.60 13.73 -0.56
N LEU A 160 6.42 13.06 0.58
CA LEU A 160 6.00 13.70 1.84
C LEU A 160 7.22 14.34 2.48
N THR A 161 7.20 15.65 2.71
CA THR A 161 8.29 16.42 3.31
C THR A 161 7.86 16.96 4.67
N GLY A 162 8.22 16.29 5.74
CA GLY A 162 7.79 16.57 7.11
C GLY A 162 6.55 15.75 7.53
N PHE A 163 5.97 16.12 8.66
CA PHE A 163 4.78 15.49 9.22
C PHE A 163 3.54 16.07 8.54
N ILE A 164 2.96 15.32 7.59
CA ILE A 164 1.82 15.75 6.77
C ILE A 164 0.54 15.20 7.38
N HIS A 165 -0.45 16.07 7.60
CA HIS A 165 -1.72 15.70 8.21
C HIS A 165 -2.87 15.83 7.20
N VAL A 166 -3.68 14.78 7.08
CA VAL A 166 -5.02 14.85 6.50
C VAL A 166 -5.94 15.31 7.62
N ALA A 167 -6.48 16.53 7.53
CA ALA A 167 -7.12 17.22 8.64
C ALA A 167 -8.43 17.92 8.22
N ASN A 168 -9.15 18.46 9.19
CA ASN A 168 -10.38 19.25 8.97
C ASN A 168 -11.50 18.50 8.22
N GLY A 169 -11.59 17.18 8.37
CA GLY A 169 -12.59 16.36 7.70
C GLY A 169 -12.29 16.06 6.23
N ALA A 170 -11.07 16.35 5.76
CA ALA A 170 -10.66 16.04 4.40
C ALA A 170 -10.52 14.54 4.16
N THR A 171 -10.72 14.12 2.92
CA THR A 171 -10.43 12.77 2.44
C THR A 171 -9.25 12.78 1.47
N LEU A 172 -8.25 11.95 1.75
CA LEU A 172 -7.17 11.66 0.82
C LEU A 172 -7.53 10.41 0.01
N PHE A 173 -7.76 10.57 -1.28
CA PHE A 173 -7.99 9.48 -2.23
C PHE A 173 -6.66 9.09 -2.89
N ILE A 174 -6.34 7.79 -2.91
CA ILE A 174 -5.11 7.28 -3.54
C ILE A 174 -5.48 6.21 -4.56
N GLN A 175 -5.10 6.44 -5.82
CA GLN A 175 -5.38 5.48 -6.89
C GLN A 175 -4.52 4.22 -6.78
N PRO A 176 -5.03 3.05 -7.25
CA PRO A 176 -4.22 1.83 -7.34
C PRO A 176 -2.91 2.03 -8.10
N GLY A 177 -1.80 1.52 -7.56
CA GLY A 177 -0.46 1.61 -8.15
C GLY A 177 0.30 2.90 -7.86
N THR A 178 -0.28 3.82 -7.06
CA THR A 178 0.42 5.05 -6.65
C THR A 178 1.57 4.72 -5.70
N THR A 179 2.70 5.42 -5.88
CA THR A 179 3.84 5.42 -4.95
C THR A 179 3.88 6.72 -4.16
N ILE A 180 3.96 6.59 -2.84
CA ILE A 180 4.14 7.68 -1.88
C ILE A 180 5.46 7.45 -1.17
N GLN A 181 6.31 8.45 -1.13
CA GLN A 181 7.64 8.38 -0.55
C GLN A 181 7.76 9.33 0.63
N GLY A 182 8.37 8.88 1.72
CA GLY A 182 8.84 9.79 2.76
C GLY A 182 10.19 10.40 2.36
N ASP A 183 10.29 11.74 2.40
CA ASP A 183 11.53 12.47 2.19
C ASP A 183 12.54 12.10 3.29
N PHE A 184 13.59 11.38 2.93
CA PHE A 184 14.57 10.92 3.91
C PHE A 184 15.53 12.03 4.36
N GLU A 185 15.64 13.14 3.63
CA GLU A 185 16.42 14.31 4.05
C GLU A 185 15.69 15.08 5.17
N VAL A 186 14.36 15.03 5.21
CA VAL A 186 13.54 15.62 6.26
C VAL A 186 13.09 14.52 7.22
N VAL A 187 13.88 14.35 8.26
CA VAL A 187 13.73 13.27 9.25
C VAL A 187 12.32 13.22 9.82
N GLY A 188 11.71 12.03 9.83
CA GLY A 188 10.39 11.80 10.37
C GLY A 188 9.23 12.12 9.42
N SER A 189 9.49 12.44 8.16
CA SER A 189 8.45 12.62 7.15
C SER A 189 7.42 11.50 7.23
N SER A 190 6.13 11.83 7.42
CA SER A 190 5.06 10.87 7.76
C SER A 190 3.72 11.31 7.21
N LEU A 191 2.77 10.41 7.14
CA LEU A 191 1.37 10.73 6.82
C LEU A 191 0.47 10.41 8.01
N PHE A 192 -0.22 11.43 8.52
CA PHE A 192 -1.22 11.32 9.56
C PHE A 192 -2.61 11.53 8.99
N VAL A 193 -3.53 10.62 9.25
CA VAL A 193 -4.96 10.82 9.02
C VAL A 193 -5.58 11.13 10.37
N LEU A 194 -5.91 12.40 10.63
CA LEU A 194 -6.39 12.83 11.92
C LEU A 194 -7.87 12.53 12.12
N ARG A 195 -8.31 12.47 13.37
CA ARG A 195 -9.69 12.20 13.76
C ARG A 195 -10.70 13.02 12.93
N GLY A 196 -11.69 12.31 12.39
CA GLY A 196 -12.72 12.88 11.52
C GLY A 196 -12.31 13.11 10.06
N SER A 197 -11.04 12.87 9.71
CA SER A 197 -10.55 12.85 8.32
C SER A 197 -10.44 11.40 7.83
N ARG A 198 -10.21 11.19 6.53
CA ARG A 198 -10.26 9.85 5.93
C ARG A 198 -9.12 9.62 4.94
N ILE A 199 -8.77 8.36 4.75
CA ILE A 199 -7.91 7.88 3.67
C ILE A 199 -8.64 6.81 2.85
N GLU A 200 -8.71 6.97 1.54
CA GLU A 200 -9.26 5.98 0.62
C GLU A 200 -8.13 5.46 -0.26
N ALA A 201 -7.44 4.44 0.23
CA ALA A 201 -6.28 3.81 -0.41
C ALA A 201 -6.63 2.36 -0.78
N ALA A 202 -7.43 2.20 -1.84
CA ALA A 202 -7.88 0.89 -2.33
C ALA A 202 -7.08 0.49 -3.57
N GLY A 203 -5.92 -0.15 -3.38
CA GLY A 203 -5.13 -0.77 -4.44
C GLY A 203 -5.74 -2.07 -4.97
N THR A 204 -4.98 -2.78 -5.81
CA THR A 204 -5.28 -4.15 -6.25
C THR A 204 -4.04 -5.03 -6.10
N ALA A 205 -4.18 -6.34 -6.24
CA ALA A 205 -3.03 -7.24 -6.16
C ALA A 205 -1.99 -6.94 -7.24
N GLU A 206 -2.42 -6.54 -8.44
CA GLU A 206 -1.55 -6.20 -9.57
C GLU A 206 -1.03 -4.77 -9.53
N ALA A 207 -1.69 -3.89 -8.77
CA ALA A 207 -1.38 -2.47 -8.64
C ALA A 207 -1.52 -2.03 -7.18
N PRO A 208 -0.67 -2.54 -6.26
CA PRO A 208 -0.70 -2.14 -4.86
C PRO A 208 -0.28 -0.68 -4.71
N ILE A 209 -0.80 -0.03 -3.68
CA ILE A 209 -0.35 1.30 -3.26
C ILE A 209 0.87 1.12 -2.36
N VAL A 210 1.93 1.87 -2.61
CA VAL A 210 3.20 1.70 -1.90
C VAL A 210 3.61 2.99 -1.20
N PHE A 211 3.72 2.92 0.12
CA PHE A 211 4.36 3.94 0.95
C PHE A 211 5.78 3.45 1.26
N THR A 212 6.80 4.23 0.94
CA THR A 212 8.20 3.78 1.05
C THR A 212 9.16 4.97 1.26
N SER A 213 10.44 4.68 1.38
CA SER A 213 11.50 5.69 1.41
C SER A 213 11.76 6.30 0.03
N GLU A 214 12.09 7.61 -0.01
CA GLU A 214 12.57 8.28 -1.23
C GLU A 214 13.94 7.77 -1.69
N ARG A 215 14.71 7.12 -0.82
CA ARG A 215 16.00 6.53 -1.21
C ARG A 215 15.85 5.60 -2.40
N ALA A 216 16.89 5.53 -3.20
CA ALA A 216 16.97 4.58 -4.31
C ALA A 216 16.85 3.14 -3.80
N ALA A 217 16.24 2.28 -4.60
CA ALA A 217 16.23 0.85 -4.33
C ALA A 217 17.65 0.31 -4.08
N GLY A 218 17.82 -0.59 -3.12
CA GLY A 218 19.12 -1.06 -2.67
C GLY A 218 19.83 -0.17 -1.63
N GLN A 219 19.22 0.94 -1.22
CA GLN A 219 19.80 1.87 -0.24
C GLN A 219 18.84 2.26 0.89
N ARG A 220 17.62 1.76 0.88
CA ARG A 220 16.60 2.06 1.87
C ARG A 220 16.91 1.37 3.19
N LEU A 221 16.60 2.04 4.29
CA LEU A 221 16.89 1.58 5.64
C LEU A 221 15.66 1.75 6.53
N ALA A 222 15.53 0.89 7.54
CA ALA A 222 14.51 1.03 8.57
C ALA A 222 14.59 2.40 9.24
N GLY A 223 13.48 3.10 9.39
CA GLY A 223 13.42 4.45 9.93
C GLY A 223 13.79 5.56 8.93
N ASP A 224 13.84 5.28 7.63
CA ASP A 224 14.07 6.33 6.63
C ASP A 224 12.98 7.41 6.64
N TRP A 225 11.77 7.05 7.07
CA TRP A 225 10.63 7.94 7.25
C TRP A 225 9.77 7.49 8.43
N GLY A 226 8.75 8.27 8.81
CA GLY A 226 8.00 8.00 10.03
C GLY A 226 6.96 6.89 9.93
N GLY A 227 6.26 6.77 8.82
CA GLY A 227 5.20 5.78 8.65
C GLY A 227 3.82 6.37 8.35
N LEU A 228 2.81 5.51 8.37
CA LEU A 228 1.40 5.86 8.15
C LEU A 228 0.63 5.75 9.47
N ILE A 229 0.01 6.84 9.89
CA ILE A 229 -0.68 6.95 11.17
C ILE A 229 -2.15 7.32 10.93
N ILE A 230 -3.08 6.56 11.52
CA ILE A 230 -4.52 6.83 11.46
C ILE A 230 -5.05 7.02 12.87
N VAL A 231 -5.74 8.14 13.10
CA VAL A 231 -6.35 8.50 14.38
C VAL A 231 -7.86 8.57 14.20
N GLY A 232 -8.56 7.64 14.84
CA GLY A 232 -10.02 7.55 14.82
C GLY A 232 -10.69 8.17 16.06
N ASP A 233 -11.98 7.86 16.22
CA ASP A 233 -12.82 8.31 17.33
C ASP A 233 -13.27 7.16 18.24
N GLY A 234 -12.55 6.03 18.19
CA GLY A 234 -12.83 4.84 19.02
C GLY A 234 -12.48 5.02 20.49
N ILE A 235 -12.91 4.08 21.30
CA ILE A 235 -12.71 4.06 22.74
C ILE A 235 -11.33 3.52 23.07
N ILE A 236 -10.62 4.18 23.99
CA ILE A 236 -9.41 3.68 24.64
C ILE A 236 -9.65 3.52 26.14
N ASN A 237 -8.78 2.77 26.84
CA ASN A 237 -8.90 2.55 28.29
C ASN A 237 -8.10 3.54 29.16
N ARG A 238 -7.63 4.62 28.57
CA ARG A 238 -6.92 5.72 29.23
C ARG A 238 -7.77 7.00 29.24
N THR A 239 -7.62 7.82 30.25
CA THR A 239 -8.37 9.08 30.41
C THR A 239 -7.43 10.28 30.48
N GLY A 240 -7.91 11.42 30.02
CA GLY A 240 -7.15 12.68 29.90
C GLY A 240 -6.53 12.82 28.51
N PRO A 241 -5.84 13.91 28.23
CA PRO A 241 -5.07 14.02 27.00
C PRO A 241 -3.97 12.94 26.94
N ILE A 242 -4.01 12.14 25.89
CA ILE A 242 -3.01 11.10 25.63
C ILE A 242 -2.36 11.43 24.30
N ILE A 243 -1.12 11.86 24.35
CA ILE A 243 -0.36 12.25 23.17
C ILE A 243 0.24 10.99 22.55
N LEU A 244 -0.01 10.85 21.26
CA LEU A 244 0.53 9.76 20.46
C LEU A 244 2.06 9.85 20.49
N GLU A 245 2.71 8.74 20.70
CA GLU A 245 4.16 8.63 20.68
C GLU A 245 4.73 9.11 19.33
N GLY A 246 5.99 9.48 19.32
CA GLY A 246 6.62 10.06 18.15
C GLY A 246 6.11 11.44 17.75
N THR A 247 5.07 12.00 18.43
CA THR A 247 4.53 13.33 18.11
C THR A 247 4.86 14.37 19.17
N GLY A 248 4.76 15.67 18.82
CA GLY A 248 4.92 16.78 19.78
C GLY A 248 6.31 17.37 19.85
N THR A 249 7.21 17.08 18.94
CA THR A 249 8.53 17.70 18.89
C THR A 249 8.51 19.11 18.29
N ASN A 250 7.42 19.51 17.63
CA ASN A 250 7.25 20.77 16.89
C ASN A 250 8.35 21.05 15.83
N THR A 251 9.03 19.99 15.42
CA THR A 251 10.01 20.04 14.33
C THR A 251 9.37 19.46 13.07
N ASN A 252 9.57 20.06 11.91
CA ASN A 252 9.02 19.59 10.64
C ASN A 252 7.50 19.39 10.66
N ASN A 253 6.75 20.30 11.32
CA ASN A 253 5.30 20.23 11.53
C ASN A 253 4.84 19.09 12.46
N ASN A 254 5.72 18.51 13.28
CA ASN A 254 5.38 17.49 14.26
C ASN A 254 4.77 18.10 15.53
N TYR A 255 3.47 18.39 15.51
CA TYR A 255 2.74 18.86 16.69
C TYR A 255 2.13 17.68 17.49
N PRO A 256 1.80 17.90 18.79
CA PRO A 256 1.21 16.84 19.60
C PRO A 256 -0.14 16.37 19.03
N VAL A 257 -0.31 15.07 18.87
CA VAL A 257 -1.57 14.46 18.42
C VAL A 257 -2.22 13.75 19.61
N ASP A 258 -3.34 14.30 20.12
CA ASP A 258 -4.13 13.69 21.18
C ASP A 258 -5.18 12.75 20.57
N TYR A 259 -5.13 11.46 20.93
CA TYR A 259 -6.07 10.44 20.44
C TYR A 259 -7.08 9.97 21.50
N ALA A 260 -7.02 10.52 22.72
CA ALA A 260 -7.98 10.18 23.77
C ALA A 260 -9.36 10.82 23.56
N GLY A 261 -10.33 10.40 24.36
CA GLY A 261 -11.67 11.00 24.41
C GLY A 261 -12.62 10.61 23.28
N GLY A 262 -12.25 9.66 22.44
CA GLY A 262 -13.16 9.05 21.48
C GLY A 262 -14.21 8.19 22.17
N ASP A 263 -15.42 8.10 21.59
CA ASP A 263 -16.53 7.31 22.14
C ASP A 263 -17.27 6.47 21.08
N ASN A 264 -16.77 6.44 19.84
CA ASN A 264 -17.41 5.80 18.71
C ASN A 264 -16.57 4.64 18.14
N ASN A 265 -16.72 3.45 18.71
CA ASN A 265 -16.08 2.24 18.17
C ASN A 265 -16.57 1.83 16.75
N ALA A 266 -17.57 2.52 16.17
CA ALA A 266 -18.00 2.32 14.79
C ALA A 266 -17.45 3.42 13.85
N ASP A 267 -16.53 4.25 14.31
CA ASP A 267 -15.85 5.26 13.52
C ASP A 267 -15.26 4.69 12.22
N ASP A 268 -15.23 5.51 11.18
CA ASP A 268 -14.77 5.15 9.85
C ASP A 268 -13.73 6.16 9.35
N SER A 269 -12.48 5.79 9.47
CA SER A 269 -11.33 6.57 8.98
C SER A 269 -10.94 6.23 7.52
N GLY A 270 -11.70 5.36 6.82
CA GLY A 270 -11.53 5.06 5.40
C GLY A 270 -11.09 3.62 5.11
N THR A 271 -10.27 3.47 4.08
CA THR A 271 -9.90 2.15 3.54
C THR A 271 -8.41 2.06 3.26
N LEU A 272 -7.77 1.02 3.79
CA LEU A 272 -6.47 0.52 3.33
C LEU A 272 -6.67 -0.88 2.74
N ARG A 273 -6.41 -1.03 1.45
CA ARG A 273 -6.50 -2.33 0.78
C ARG A 273 -5.42 -2.48 -0.28
N TYR A 274 -4.71 -3.61 -0.26
CA TYR A 274 -3.51 -3.84 -1.08
C TYR A 274 -2.52 -2.68 -0.96
N VAL A 275 -2.09 -2.43 0.28
CA VAL A 275 -1.17 -1.36 0.65
C VAL A 275 0.11 -1.98 1.20
N ARG A 276 1.26 -1.45 0.80
CA ARG A 276 2.55 -1.72 1.45
C ARG A 276 3.07 -0.48 2.13
N VAL A 277 3.58 -0.65 3.35
CA VAL A 277 4.31 0.37 4.11
C VAL A 277 5.71 -0.16 4.38
N GLU A 278 6.71 0.50 3.84
CA GLU A 278 8.07 0.00 3.78
C GLU A 278 9.05 0.99 4.42
N PHE A 279 9.98 0.51 5.26
CA PHE A 279 11.09 1.28 5.83
C PHE A 279 10.68 2.47 6.73
N GLY A 280 9.50 2.41 7.34
CA GLY A 280 9.01 3.38 8.31
C GLY A 280 9.59 3.20 9.70
N GLY A 281 9.03 3.91 10.69
CA GLY A 281 9.32 3.69 12.11
C GLY A 281 10.36 4.65 12.69
N TYR A 282 10.38 5.92 12.30
CA TYR A 282 11.32 6.88 12.87
C TYR A 282 11.06 7.20 14.35
N GLY A 283 12.12 7.10 15.17
CA GLY A 283 12.09 7.46 16.59
C GLY A 283 12.65 8.87 16.85
N PRO A 284 11.81 9.91 17.00
CA PRO A 284 12.27 11.26 17.29
C PRO A 284 12.90 11.41 18.69
N LEU A 285 12.50 10.56 19.61
CA LEU A 285 13.01 10.48 20.99
C LEU A 285 13.07 8.99 21.38
N GLN A 286 13.87 8.69 22.39
CA GLN A 286 13.89 7.34 22.97
C GLN A 286 12.56 7.03 23.63
N ASP A 287 12.03 5.83 23.46
CA ASP A 287 10.74 5.34 23.95
C ASP A 287 9.56 6.21 23.43
N ALA A 288 9.70 6.76 22.21
CA ALA A 288 8.67 7.57 21.54
C ALA A 288 8.85 7.48 20.02
N GLU A 289 8.74 6.30 19.51
CA GLU A 289 8.93 5.93 18.12
C GLU A 289 7.61 6.06 17.34
N LEU A 290 7.72 6.23 16.02
CA LEU A 290 6.62 6.04 15.08
C LEU A 290 6.71 4.63 14.50
N ASN A 291 5.59 4.06 14.15
CA ASN A 291 5.49 2.70 13.65
C ASN A 291 5.35 2.65 12.13
N GLY A 292 5.42 1.46 11.55
CA GLY A 292 5.09 1.28 10.13
C GLY A 292 3.65 1.71 9.85
N LEU A 293 2.68 1.10 10.53
CA LEU A 293 1.26 1.47 10.49
C LEU A 293 0.71 1.58 11.91
N THR A 294 0.39 2.80 12.34
CA THR A 294 -0.26 3.07 13.63
C THR A 294 -1.77 3.28 13.46
N MET A 295 -2.56 2.64 14.30
CA MET A 295 -4.02 2.75 14.37
C MET A 295 -4.44 3.18 15.78
N ALA A 296 -4.48 4.50 16.04
CA ALA A 296 -4.84 5.06 17.33
C ALA A 296 -6.35 5.33 17.40
N ALA A 297 -7.07 4.65 18.28
CA ALA A 297 -8.51 4.77 18.47
C ALA A 297 -9.34 4.58 17.17
N VAL A 298 -8.89 3.73 16.25
CA VAL A 298 -9.59 3.53 14.96
C VAL A 298 -10.79 2.61 15.14
N GLY A 299 -11.93 3.00 14.57
CA GLY A 299 -13.20 2.29 14.71
C GLY A 299 -13.43 1.22 13.65
N SER A 300 -14.44 0.36 13.90
CA SER A 300 -14.78 -0.81 13.08
C SER A 300 -15.44 -0.48 11.73
N GLY A 301 -15.76 0.78 11.46
CA GLY A 301 -16.19 1.24 10.14
C GLY A 301 -15.04 1.29 9.14
N THR A 302 -13.80 1.42 9.63
CA THR A 302 -12.58 1.45 8.81
C THR A 302 -12.25 0.06 8.26
N THR A 303 -11.83 0.01 6.99
CA THR A 303 -11.43 -1.23 6.32
C THR A 303 -9.91 -1.35 6.26
N ILE A 304 -9.34 -2.42 6.83
CA ILE A 304 -7.91 -2.77 6.76
C ILE A 304 -7.78 -4.20 6.22
N GLU A 305 -7.46 -4.32 4.93
CA GLU A 305 -7.34 -5.62 4.26
C GLU A 305 -6.14 -5.66 3.31
N TYR A 306 -5.41 -6.78 3.29
CA TYR A 306 -4.25 -6.96 2.42
C TYR A 306 -3.22 -5.84 2.60
N VAL A 307 -2.73 -5.69 3.82
CA VAL A 307 -1.72 -4.70 4.17
C VAL A 307 -0.43 -5.41 4.58
N GLN A 308 0.68 -4.96 4.01
CA GLN A 308 2.02 -5.39 4.40
C GLN A 308 2.79 -4.25 5.02
N VAL A 309 3.48 -4.52 6.12
CA VAL A 309 4.56 -3.67 6.64
C VAL A 309 5.89 -4.40 6.48
N LEU A 310 6.88 -3.70 5.95
CA LEU A 310 8.16 -4.24 5.55
C LEU A 310 9.28 -3.42 6.17
N ARG A 311 10.16 -4.05 6.97
CA ARG A 311 11.42 -3.48 7.47
C ARG A 311 11.24 -2.12 8.16
N GLY A 312 10.25 -2.01 9.05
CA GLY A 312 10.11 -0.87 9.98
C GLY A 312 11.24 -0.86 10.99
N LEU A 313 11.54 0.32 11.56
CA LEU A 313 12.52 0.45 12.65
C LEU A 313 11.91 0.10 14.00
N ASP A 314 10.62 0.33 14.14
CA ASP A 314 9.81 0.04 15.30
C ASP A 314 8.72 -0.97 14.92
N ASP A 315 7.55 -0.92 15.55
CA ASP A 315 6.47 -1.85 15.27
C ASP A 315 6.03 -1.85 13.82
N SER A 316 5.68 -3.02 13.32
CA SER A 316 5.07 -3.10 12.01
C SER A 316 3.63 -2.59 12.05
N PHE A 317 2.81 -3.15 12.93
CA PHE A 317 1.41 -2.77 13.13
C PHE A 317 1.17 -2.50 14.60
N GLU A 318 0.68 -1.32 14.92
CA GLU A 318 0.34 -0.98 16.30
C GLU A 318 -1.07 -0.42 16.44
N TRP A 319 -1.80 -0.92 17.44
CA TRP A 319 -3.18 -0.55 17.80
C TRP A 319 -3.25 0.03 19.21
N PHE A 320 -3.48 1.33 19.32
CA PHE A 320 -3.81 2.00 20.56
C PHE A 320 -5.33 2.09 20.73
N GLY A 321 -5.96 1.10 21.35
CA GLY A 321 -7.41 1.08 21.56
C GLY A 321 -8.23 0.98 20.28
N GLY A 322 -9.48 1.43 20.34
CA GLY A 322 -10.42 1.33 19.22
C GLY A 322 -10.94 -0.08 18.96
N ALA A 323 -11.51 -0.30 17.78
CA ALA A 323 -12.17 -1.56 17.45
C ALA A 323 -12.07 -1.95 15.95
N VAL A 324 -11.10 -1.43 15.22
CA VAL A 324 -10.93 -1.73 13.80
C VAL A 324 -10.66 -3.22 13.59
N ASP A 325 -11.32 -3.80 12.61
CA ASP A 325 -11.04 -5.17 12.16
C ASP A 325 -9.99 -5.15 11.04
N ALA A 326 -9.17 -6.20 10.98
CA ALA A 326 -8.16 -6.33 9.93
C ALA A 326 -8.07 -7.75 9.38
N LYS A 327 -7.74 -7.89 8.09
CA LYS A 327 -7.54 -9.19 7.44
C LYS A 327 -6.38 -9.18 6.46
N TYR A 328 -5.74 -10.35 6.33
CA TYR A 328 -4.67 -10.55 5.35
C TYR A 328 -3.49 -9.61 5.57
N LEU A 329 -2.96 -9.62 6.80
CA LEU A 329 -1.82 -8.82 7.19
C LEU A 329 -0.51 -9.60 7.01
N VAL A 330 0.52 -8.91 6.52
CA VAL A 330 1.88 -9.46 6.42
C VAL A 330 2.85 -8.49 7.07
N SER A 331 3.54 -8.93 8.11
CA SER A 331 4.66 -8.23 8.72
C SER A 331 5.96 -8.95 8.39
N TYR A 332 6.93 -8.23 7.84
CA TYR A 332 8.21 -8.81 7.42
C TYR A 332 9.37 -7.99 7.95
N GLU A 333 10.21 -8.61 8.80
CA GLU A 333 11.40 -8.01 9.41
C GLU A 333 11.07 -6.70 10.15
N SER A 334 10.53 -6.78 11.36
CA SER A 334 10.25 -5.64 12.23
C SER A 334 11.47 -5.25 13.08
N GLY A 335 11.61 -3.98 13.40
CA GLY A 335 12.64 -3.48 14.32
C GLY A 335 12.26 -3.64 15.79
N ASP A 336 10.96 -3.70 16.10
CA ASP A 336 10.39 -4.15 17.35
C ASP A 336 9.29 -5.20 17.09
N ASP A 337 8.07 -5.02 17.49
CA ASP A 337 7.03 -6.01 17.40
C ASP A 337 6.39 -6.08 16.00
N HIS A 338 5.92 -7.26 15.63
CA HIS A 338 5.17 -7.38 14.37
C HIS A 338 3.73 -6.91 14.51
N PHE A 339 3.10 -7.20 15.65
CA PHE A 339 1.73 -6.82 15.99
C PHE A 339 1.67 -6.41 17.45
N ASP A 340 1.65 -5.11 17.74
CA ASP A 340 1.40 -4.58 19.08
C ASP A 340 -0.06 -4.12 19.23
N MET A 341 -0.70 -4.54 20.30
CA MET A 341 -2.09 -4.25 20.60
C MET A 341 -2.23 -3.81 22.04
N SER A 342 -2.71 -2.59 22.25
CA SER A 342 -2.73 -1.99 23.59
C SER A 342 -4.00 -1.16 23.85
N GLU A 343 -4.09 -0.60 25.03
CA GLU A 343 -5.00 0.48 25.44
C GLU A 343 -6.49 0.26 25.22
N GLY A 344 -6.93 -1.00 25.35
CA GLY A 344 -8.35 -1.35 25.22
C GLY A 344 -8.76 -1.71 23.80
N TYR A 345 -7.81 -2.01 22.91
CA TYR A 345 -8.12 -2.48 21.57
C TYR A 345 -9.06 -3.68 21.59
N ALA A 346 -10.16 -3.58 20.85
CA ALA A 346 -11.24 -4.55 20.87
C ALA A 346 -11.58 -5.13 19.48
N GLY A 347 -10.73 -4.94 18.49
CA GLY A 347 -10.94 -5.41 17.12
C GLY A 347 -10.70 -6.91 16.92
N ARG A 348 -10.80 -7.32 15.65
CA ARG A 348 -10.61 -8.71 15.21
C ARG A 348 -9.66 -8.76 14.03
N ILE A 349 -8.66 -9.62 14.15
CA ILE A 349 -7.65 -9.81 13.12
C ILE A 349 -7.74 -11.25 12.60
N GLN A 350 -7.82 -11.45 11.29
CA GLN A 350 -7.79 -12.78 10.70
C GLN A 350 -6.83 -12.84 9.52
N TYR A 351 -6.08 -13.95 9.44
CA TYR A 351 -5.05 -14.19 8.41
C TYR A 351 -3.88 -13.22 8.54
N ALA A 352 -3.14 -13.32 9.64
CA ALA A 352 -1.96 -12.53 9.92
C ALA A 352 -0.69 -13.39 9.81
N ILE A 353 0.31 -12.89 9.09
CA ILE A 353 1.64 -13.51 8.95
C ILE A 353 2.69 -12.56 9.51
N ALA A 354 3.54 -13.06 10.40
CA ALA A 354 4.77 -12.41 10.84
C ALA A 354 5.98 -13.27 10.48
N PHE A 355 7.01 -12.67 9.95
CA PHE A 355 8.28 -13.33 9.67
C PHE A 355 9.46 -12.46 10.06
N GLN A 356 10.37 -13.05 10.83
CA GLN A 356 11.63 -12.44 11.22
C GLN A 356 12.79 -13.40 10.91
N SER A 357 13.83 -12.91 10.24
CA SER A 357 15.08 -13.65 10.05
C SER A 357 16.30 -12.90 10.53
N GLU A 358 16.24 -11.58 10.59
CA GLU A 358 17.32 -10.69 11.01
C GLU A 358 16.76 -9.46 11.74
N VAL A 359 17.63 -8.67 12.35
CA VAL A 359 17.29 -7.32 12.83
C VAL A 359 17.49 -6.35 11.67
N PRO A 360 16.48 -5.56 11.27
CA PRO A 360 16.62 -4.62 10.16
C PRO A 360 17.76 -3.63 10.37
N THR A 361 18.51 -3.35 9.32
CA THR A 361 19.53 -2.28 9.37
C THR A 361 18.84 -0.94 9.43
N GLN A 362 19.10 -0.21 10.51
CA GLN A 362 18.48 1.08 10.78
C GLN A 362 19.21 2.24 10.09
N ARG A 363 18.46 3.29 9.78
CA ARG A 363 19.01 4.57 9.36
C ARG A 363 19.80 5.21 10.52
N PRO A 364 21.03 5.67 10.30
CA PRO A 364 21.79 6.41 11.35
C PRO A 364 21.00 7.66 11.80
N GLY A 365 20.76 7.78 13.10
CA GLY A 365 20.04 8.89 13.72
C GLY A 365 18.52 8.82 13.66
N ALA A 366 17.94 7.70 13.22
CA ALA A 366 16.49 7.51 13.19
C ALA A 366 15.93 6.83 14.45
N GLY A 367 16.71 6.55 15.46
CA GLY A 367 16.37 5.71 16.59
C GLY A 367 17.19 4.43 16.57
N ASN A 368 16.75 3.43 17.32
CA ASN A 368 17.37 2.11 17.36
C ASN A 368 16.29 1.04 17.31
N ALA A 369 16.59 -0.06 16.62
CA ALA A 369 15.75 -1.25 16.75
C ALA A 369 15.70 -1.69 18.22
N SER A 370 14.55 -2.19 18.65
CA SER A 370 14.29 -2.57 20.03
C SER A 370 15.19 -3.71 20.51
N GLY A 371 15.44 -3.75 21.81
CA GLY A 371 16.02 -4.90 22.49
C GLY A 371 15.01 -5.93 22.95
N ASP A 372 13.72 -5.71 22.76
CA ASP A 372 12.59 -6.57 23.20
C ASP A 372 11.59 -6.94 22.08
N PRO A 373 12.05 -7.28 20.86
CA PRO A 373 11.17 -7.54 19.72
C PRO A 373 10.44 -8.88 19.88
N GLN A 374 9.15 -8.88 19.61
CA GLN A 374 8.25 -10.04 19.65
C GLN A 374 7.47 -10.17 18.33
N SER A 375 6.80 -11.31 18.11
CA SER A 375 5.83 -11.33 17.00
C SER A 375 4.48 -10.77 17.39
N VAL A 376 4.10 -10.90 18.62
CA VAL A 376 2.91 -10.24 19.19
C VAL A 376 3.28 -9.70 20.57
N GLU A 377 3.10 -8.41 20.76
CA GLU A 377 2.94 -7.83 22.08
C GLU A 377 1.47 -7.46 22.29
N ASN A 378 0.91 -7.82 23.44
CA ASN A 378 -0.44 -7.39 23.76
C ASN A 378 -0.47 -6.87 25.20
N ASP A 379 -0.70 -5.57 25.30
CA ASP A 379 -0.71 -4.82 26.53
C ASP A 379 -2.13 -4.46 26.96
N GLY A 380 -2.37 -4.49 28.26
CA GLY A 380 -3.59 -3.92 28.83
C GLY A 380 -3.52 -2.39 28.89
N CYS A 381 -3.54 -1.85 30.10
CA CYS A 381 -3.40 -0.41 30.32
C CYS A 381 -2.13 -0.11 31.09
N ASN A 382 -1.32 0.83 30.60
CA ASN A 382 -0.09 1.25 31.25
C ASN A 382 0.12 2.77 31.18
N GLY A 383 0.74 3.35 32.21
CA GLY A 383 1.11 4.77 32.22
C GLY A 383 0.00 5.73 32.62
N ALA A 384 0.13 6.97 32.19
CA ALA A 384 -0.80 8.04 32.54
C ALA A 384 -2.21 7.77 31.98
N GLY A 385 -3.24 8.10 32.75
CA GLY A 385 -4.64 7.89 32.35
C GLY A 385 -5.21 6.51 32.65
N CYS A 386 -4.40 5.51 33.07
CA CYS A 386 -4.88 4.21 33.56
C CYS A 386 -5.36 4.31 35.01
N LEU A 387 -6.63 4.66 35.21
CA LEU A 387 -7.16 4.99 36.54
C LEU A 387 -7.11 3.83 37.52
N LEU A 388 -7.16 2.59 37.05
CA LEU A 388 -7.08 1.36 37.84
C LEU A 388 -5.80 0.54 37.52
N GLY A 389 -4.78 1.21 36.95
CA GLY A 389 -3.59 0.51 36.49
C GLY A 389 -3.94 -0.57 35.46
N HIS A 390 -3.34 -1.75 35.55
CA HIS A 390 -3.59 -2.90 34.66
C HIS A 390 -5.04 -3.45 34.74
N ALA A 391 -5.85 -3.01 35.67
CA ALA A 391 -7.27 -3.35 35.76
C ALA A 391 -8.20 -2.31 35.13
N SER A 392 -7.66 -1.31 34.45
CA SER A 392 -8.43 -0.30 33.70
C SER A 392 -9.22 -0.94 32.55
N THR A 393 -10.41 -0.42 32.33
CA THR A 393 -11.35 -0.95 31.32
C THR A 393 -11.71 0.12 30.29
N PRO A 394 -12.09 -0.30 29.06
CA PRO A 394 -12.21 -1.68 28.56
C PRO A 394 -10.86 -2.38 28.54
N PHE A 395 -10.83 -3.69 28.79
CA PHE A 395 -9.59 -4.44 28.61
C PHE A 395 -9.19 -4.48 27.14
N THR A 396 -7.90 -4.46 26.86
CA THR A 396 -7.40 -4.89 25.56
C THR A 396 -7.82 -6.35 25.38
N GLN A 397 -8.68 -6.59 24.38
CA GLN A 397 -9.27 -7.91 24.14
C GLN A 397 -9.49 -8.16 22.66
N PRO A 398 -8.41 -8.28 21.87
CA PRO A 398 -8.51 -8.64 20.45
C PRO A 398 -9.00 -10.06 20.26
N LEU A 399 -9.46 -10.36 19.04
CA LEU A 399 -9.47 -11.72 18.51
C LEU A 399 -8.43 -11.79 17.38
N LEU A 400 -7.38 -12.59 17.59
CA LEU A 400 -6.42 -12.94 16.53
C LEU A 400 -6.68 -14.40 16.12
N ALA A 401 -7.18 -14.57 14.89
CA ALA A 401 -7.54 -15.87 14.36
C ALA A 401 -6.75 -16.20 13.10
N ASN A 402 -6.37 -17.45 12.92
CA ASN A 402 -5.60 -17.88 11.74
C ASN A 402 -4.33 -17.04 11.54
N PHE A 403 -3.43 -17.12 12.47
CA PHE A 403 -2.15 -16.42 12.45
C PHE A 403 -0.98 -17.39 12.27
N THR A 404 0.08 -16.90 11.64
CA THR A 404 1.35 -17.60 11.45
C THR A 404 2.48 -16.68 11.88
N LEU A 405 3.14 -17.01 12.99
CA LEU A 405 4.25 -16.25 13.56
C LEU A 405 5.52 -17.08 13.44
N VAL A 406 6.50 -16.57 12.69
CA VAL A 406 7.79 -17.25 12.47
C VAL A 406 8.91 -16.33 12.93
N GLY A 407 9.53 -16.69 14.03
CA GLY A 407 10.66 -15.96 14.61
C GLY A 407 11.97 -16.22 13.89
N PRO A 408 13.05 -15.52 14.27
CA PRO A 408 14.37 -15.69 13.71
C PRO A 408 15.01 -17.02 14.16
N ALA A 409 16.04 -17.42 13.43
CA ALA A 409 16.88 -18.52 13.88
C ALA A 409 17.56 -18.20 15.23
N ALA A 410 17.96 -19.25 15.97
CA ALA A 410 18.66 -19.09 17.22
C ALA A 410 19.88 -18.17 17.10
N GLY A 411 20.06 -17.28 18.07
CA GLY A 411 21.19 -16.37 18.15
C GLY A 411 21.05 -15.05 17.38
N VAL A 412 19.92 -14.79 16.69
CA VAL A 412 19.65 -13.49 16.06
C VAL A 412 19.34 -12.44 17.14
N PHE A 413 18.45 -12.76 18.08
CA PHE A 413 18.19 -11.92 19.25
C PHE A 413 19.05 -12.36 20.45
N THR A 414 20.32 -11.99 20.46
CA THR A 414 21.28 -12.43 21.46
C THR A 414 21.25 -11.62 22.78
N ALA A 415 20.68 -10.43 22.74
CA ALA A 415 20.59 -9.51 23.87
C ALA A 415 19.14 -9.09 24.14
N GLY A 416 18.88 -8.59 25.33
CA GLY A 416 17.57 -8.04 25.69
C GLY A 416 16.51 -9.07 26.04
N SER A 417 15.26 -8.64 26.03
CA SER A 417 14.07 -9.39 26.45
C SER A 417 13.32 -10.02 25.27
N GLY A 418 13.65 -9.70 24.03
CA GLY A 418 13.00 -10.19 22.82
C GLY A 418 13.15 -11.69 22.55
N GLY A 419 12.49 -12.17 21.51
CA GLY A 419 12.60 -13.57 21.06
C GLY A 419 11.51 -14.48 21.60
N TYR A 420 10.34 -13.95 21.90
CA TYR A 420 9.11 -14.69 22.20
C TYR A 420 8.15 -14.62 21.01
N GLY A 421 7.32 -15.65 20.87
CA GLY A 421 6.24 -15.63 19.91
C GLY A 421 5.18 -14.60 20.27
N MET A 422 4.73 -14.62 21.54
CA MET A 422 3.74 -13.70 22.07
C MET A 422 4.09 -13.27 23.49
N VAL A 423 4.07 -11.98 23.75
CA VAL A 423 4.15 -11.39 25.07
C VAL A 423 2.79 -10.81 25.43
N LEU A 424 2.22 -11.28 26.55
CA LEU A 424 0.92 -10.86 27.06
C LEU A 424 1.12 -10.29 28.45
N ARG A 425 0.79 -9.00 28.64
CA ARG A 425 1.15 -8.28 29.87
C ARG A 425 0.19 -7.14 30.21
N ARG A 426 0.41 -6.54 31.36
CA ARG A 426 -0.30 -5.34 31.84
C ARG A 426 -1.82 -5.50 31.94
N GLY A 427 -2.26 -6.73 32.25
CA GLY A 427 -3.68 -7.04 32.46
C GLY A 427 -4.46 -7.26 31.18
N THR A 428 -3.78 -7.53 30.08
CA THR A 428 -4.45 -7.81 28.81
C THR A 428 -5.35 -9.04 28.87
N ALA A 429 -6.42 -9.03 28.12
CA ALA A 429 -7.24 -10.15 27.73
C ALA A 429 -6.98 -10.52 26.26
N GLY A 430 -7.82 -11.33 25.64
CA GLY A 430 -7.74 -11.63 24.21
C GLY A 430 -8.01 -13.08 23.87
N TYR A 431 -8.34 -13.30 22.62
CA TYR A 431 -8.60 -14.64 22.07
C TYR A 431 -7.67 -14.90 20.90
N TYR A 432 -6.84 -15.94 21.02
CA TYR A 432 -5.86 -16.34 20.01
C TYR A 432 -6.21 -17.75 19.56
N VAL A 433 -6.66 -17.91 18.31
CA VAL A 433 -7.25 -19.17 17.85
C VAL A 433 -6.78 -19.57 16.45
N ASN A 434 -6.63 -20.88 16.25
CA ASN A 434 -6.23 -21.46 14.97
C ASN A 434 -4.88 -20.91 14.46
N GLY A 435 -3.91 -20.82 15.36
CA GLY A 435 -2.62 -20.22 15.11
C GLY A 435 -1.48 -21.21 14.87
N LEU A 436 -0.37 -20.66 14.43
CA LEU A 436 0.94 -21.34 14.37
C LEU A 436 2.01 -20.37 14.89
N VAL A 437 2.81 -20.83 15.84
CA VAL A 437 3.95 -20.11 16.43
C VAL A 437 5.19 -20.98 16.22
N ALA A 438 6.19 -20.46 15.52
CA ALA A 438 7.33 -21.27 15.12
C ALA A 438 8.66 -20.53 15.24
N ARG A 439 9.71 -21.28 15.62
CA ARG A 439 11.10 -20.82 15.60
C ARG A 439 11.42 -19.66 16.56
N PHE A 440 10.91 -19.77 17.81
CA PHE A 440 11.25 -18.83 18.88
C PHE A 440 12.21 -19.48 19.89
N GLU A 441 13.43 -18.97 19.98
CA GLU A 441 14.50 -19.56 20.78
C GLU A 441 14.17 -19.60 22.29
N LYS A 442 13.48 -18.57 22.81
CA LYS A 442 13.14 -18.51 24.24
C LYS A 442 11.87 -19.26 24.56
N ALA A 443 10.73 -18.80 24.07
CA ALA A 443 9.46 -19.47 24.27
C ALA A 443 8.40 -19.00 23.26
N ALA A 444 7.35 -19.80 23.08
CA ALA A 444 6.18 -19.40 22.32
C ALA A 444 5.40 -18.28 23.03
N TYR A 445 5.23 -18.37 24.35
CA TYR A 445 4.39 -17.46 25.14
C TYR A 445 5.07 -16.96 26.40
N SER A 446 4.85 -15.67 26.74
CA SER A 446 5.25 -15.04 27.98
C SER A 446 4.09 -14.24 28.58
N LEU A 447 3.57 -14.67 29.73
CA LEU A 447 2.56 -13.95 30.49
C LEU A 447 3.27 -13.25 31.67
N ARG A 448 3.26 -11.92 31.73
CA ARG A 448 4.24 -11.18 32.54
C ARG A 448 3.72 -10.59 33.86
N ASP A 449 2.43 -10.65 34.19
CA ASP A 449 1.87 -10.10 35.43
C ASP A 449 0.66 -10.86 35.96
N THR A 450 0.29 -10.54 37.19
CA THR A 450 -0.81 -11.17 37.91
C THR A 450 -2.17 -10.87 37.28
N GLU A 451 -2.38 -9.67 36.82
CA GLU A 451 -3.64 -9.23 36.21
C GLU A 451 -3.88 -9.99 34.91
N THR A 452 -2.84 -10.17 34.08
CA THR A 452 -2.91 -10.99 32.86
C THR A 452 -3.16 -12.47 33.20
N ALA A 453 -2.50 -13.01 34.21
CA ALA A 453 -2.78 -14.38 34.69
C ALA A 453 -4.23 -14.54 35.16
N ASN A 454 -4.81 -13.54 35.83
CA ASN A 454 -6.21 -13.54 36.22
C ASN A 454 -7.18 -13.63 35.05
N ARG A 455 -6.80 -13.04 33.84
CA ARG A 455 -7.61 -13.14 32.63
C ARG A 455 -7.70 -14.58 32.08
N VAL A 456 -6.71 -15.41 32.37
CA VAL A 456 -6.80 -16.85 32.08
C VAL A 456 -7.86 -17.51 32.95
N GLY A 457 -7.85 -17.20 34.27
CA GLY A 457 -8.77 -17.77 35.22
C GLY A 457 -10.24 -17.40 35.02
N ASP A 458 -10.51 -16.18 34.55
CA ASP A 458 -11.87 -15.71 34.23
C ASP A 458 -12.34 -16.01 32.79
N GLY A 459 -11.46 -16.60 31.95
CA GLY A 459 -11.76 -17.01 30.59
C GLY A 459 -11.81 -15.84 29.58
N SER A 460 -11.24 -14.70 29.93
CA SER A 460 -11.11 -13.55 29.02
C SER A 460 -9.78 -13.54 28.24
N LEU A 461 -8.80 -14.38 28.62
CA LEU A 461 -7.59 -14.68 27.89
C LEU A 461 -7.56 -16.15 27.49
N ILE A 462 -7.61 -16.43 26.18
CA ILE A 462 -7.69 -17.81 25.65
C ILE A 462 -6.67 -17.99 24.52
N LEU A 463 -5.83 -19.02 24.64
CA LEU A 463 -5.02 -19.57 23.56
C LEU A 463 -5.62 -20.92 23.15
N SER A 464 -6.08 -21.08 21.92
CA SER A 464 -6.82 -22.29 21.54
C SER A 464 -6.52 -22.76 20.11
N HIS A 465 -6.28 -24.06 19.97
CA HIS A 465 -5.96 -24.68 18.66
C HIS A 465 -4.75 -24.02 18.00
N VAL A 466 -3.69 -23.77 18.76
CA VAL A 466 -2.41 -23.23 18.28
C VAL A 466 -1.37 -24.33 18.24
N VAL A 467 -0.58 -24.34 17.16
CA VAL A 467 0.58 -25.23 16.98
C VAL A 467 1.84 -24.49 17.36
N ASP A 468 2.66 -25.10 18.22
CA ASP A 468 3.97 -24.60 18.61
C ASP A 468 5.05 -25.48 17.99
N ALA A 469 5.89 -24.94 17.10
CA ALA A 469 6.92 -25.66 16.40
C ALA A 469 8.31 -25.03 16.61
N GLU A 470 9.32 -25.81 16.96
CA GLU A 470 10.70 -25.33 17.09
C GLU A 470 10.82 -24.13 18.07
N VAL A 471 10.19 -24.25 19.25
CA VAL A 471 10.25 -23.26 20.30
C VAL A 471 11.09 -23.76 21.47
N GLY A 472 11.83 -22.86 22.15
CA GLY A 472 12.68 -23.23 23.29
C GLY A 472 11.88 -23.74 24.49
N ALA A 473 10.73 -23.13 24.74
CA ALA A 473 9.72 -23.58 25.68
C ALA A 473 8.33 -23.16 25.19
N GLN A 474 7.29 -23.82 25.68
CA GLN A 474 5.92 -23.36 25.41
C GLN A 474 5.63 -22.05 26.16
N PHE A 475 5.90 -22.05 27.46
CA PHE A 475 5.78 -20.85 28.30
C PHE A 475 7.12 -20.47 28.94
N HIS A 476 7.41 -19.19 28.99
CA HIS A 476 8.59 -18.68 29.66
C HIS A 476 8.46 -18.82 31.19
N ALA A 477 9.37 -19.56 31.79
CA ALA A 477 9.41 -19.75 33.25
C ALA A 477 9.98 -18.48 33.95
N GLY A 478 9.28 -17.93 34.91
CA GLY A 478 9.80 -16.90 35.82
C GLY A 478 9.44 -15.45 35.49
N GLN A 479 8.67 -15.19 34.45
CA GLN A 479 8.15 -13.83 34.16
C GLN A 479 6.66 -13.64 34.46
N THR A 480 5.99 -14.67 34.93
CA THR A 480 4.59 -14.59 35.39
C THR A 480 4.55 -14.04 36.79
N GLY A 481 4.04 -12.83 36.97
CA GLY A 481 3.74 -12.27 38.29
C GLY A 481 2.55 -12.95 39.02
N GLY A 482 1.89 -13.91 38.36
CA GLY A 482 0.74 -14.65 38.89
C GLY A 482 0.79 -16.14 38.52
N THR A 483 -0.17 -16.91 39.04
CA THR A 483 -0.32 -18.32 38.70
C THR A 483 -1.50 -18.52 37.76
N PHE A 484 -1.30 -19.24 36.68
CA PHE A 484 -2.36 -19.74 35.82
C PHE A 484 -2.11 -21.23 35.53
N ASP A 485 -3.15 -21.95 35.11
CA ASP A 485 -3.03 -23.33 34.67
C ASP A 485 -2.84 -23.38 33.15
N PRO A 486 -1.63 -23.72 32.62
CA PRO A 486 -1.41 -23.88 31.18
C PRO A 486 -2.33 -24.94 30.55
N GLY A 487 -2.86 -25.87 31.31
CA GLY A 487 -3.81 -26.88 30.84
C GLY A 487 -5.17 -26.33 30.45
N THR A 488 -5.46 -25.06 30.73
CA THR A 488 -6.67 -24.37 30.25
C THR A 488 -6.59 -24.04 28.77
N PHE A 489 -5.37 -24.01 28.20
CA PHE A 489 -5.13 -23.70 26.78
C PHE A 489 -5.13 -24.95 25.92
N SER A 490 -5.56 -24.82 24.68
CA SER A 490 -5.49 -25.90 23.69
C SER A 490 -4.31 -25.67 22.73
N LEU A 491 -3.14 -26.13 23.14
CA LEU A 491 -1.87 -25.98 22.43
C LEU A 491 -1.38 -27.34 21.95
N THR A 492 -0.77 -27.38 20.76
CA THR A 492 -0.25 -28.59 20.13
C THR A 492 1.24 -28.45 19.85
N PRO A 493 2.14 -28.96 20.71
CA PRO A 493 3.56 -29.01 20.41
C PRO A 493 3.81 -29.86 19.15
N SER A 494 4.52 -29.32 18.17
CA SER A 494 4.91 -30.04 16.96
C SER A 494 6.33 -30.57 17.08
N ALA A 495 6.56 -31.76 16.53
CA ALA A 495 7.90 -32.30 16.35
C ALA A 495 8.57 -31.80 15.07
N LEU A 496 7.86 -31.08 14.22
CA LEU A 496 8.39 -30.55 12.96
C LEU A 496 9.17 -29.24 13.22
N THR A 497 10.17 -28.99 12.38
CA THR A 497 10.82 -27.69 12.29
C THR A 497 9.93 -26.70 11.55
N ALA A 498 10.19 -25.39 11.69
CA ALA A 498 9.50 -24.36 10.91
C ALA A 498 9.65 -24.63 9.40
N ALA A 499 10.84 -24.96 8.94
CA ALA A 499 11.11 -25.27 7.54
C ALA A 499 10.35 -26.51 7.02
N ALA A 500 10.02 -27.48 7.90
CA ALA A 500 9.24 -28.67 7.53
C ALA A 500 7.73 -28.42 7.59
N THR A 501 7.32 -27.34 8.24
CA THR A 501 5.89 -26.99 8.42
C THR A 501 5.30 -26.30 7.19
N PHE A 502 6.12 -25.63 6.37
CA PHE A 502 5.72 -24.90 5.18
C PHE A 502 6.26 -25.52 3.90
N LEU A 503 5.63 -25.24 2.75
CA LEU A 503 6.15 -25.70 1.45
C LEU A 503 7.47 -25.02 1.08
N ALA A 504 7.60 -23.72 1.36
CA ALA A 504 8.87 -23.02 1.22
C ALA A 504 8.96 -21.88 2.26
N LEU A 505 10.00 -21.95 3.07
CA LEU A 505 10.35 -20.93 4.04
C LEU A 505 11.85 -20.65 3.89
N PRO A 506 12.26 -19.79 2.97
CA PRO A 506 13.67 -19.44 2.79
C PRO A 506 14.21 -18.73 4.02
N ALA A 507 15.49 -18.93 4.30
CA ALA A 507 16.16 -18.25 5.40
C ALA A 507 16.36 -16.76 5.08
N ASN A 508 16.52 -16.45 3.80
CA ASN A 508 16.87 -15.10 3.30
C ASN A 508 16.28 -14.93 1.90
N PRO A 509 15.01 -14.54 1.77
CA PRO A 509 14.36 -14.40 0.46
C PRO A 509 14.89 -13.16 -0.26
N ALA A 510 15.24 -13.32 -1.53
CA ALA A 510 15.64 -12.22 -2.40
C ALA A 510 14.45 -11.61 -3.18
N ALA A 511 13.30 -12.29 -3.21
CA ALA A 511 12.13 -11.86 -3.95
C ALA A 511 10.85 -12.42 -3.32
N ALA A 512 9.71 -11.78 -3.59
CA ALA A 512 8.38 -12.18 -3.09
C ALA A 512 7.97 -13.61 -3.43
N GLY A 513 8.47 -14.15 -4.55
CA GLY A 513 8.18 -15.51 -4.99
C GLY A 513 8.91 -16.61 -4.19
N ASP A 514 9.89 -16.24 -3.36
CA ASP A 514 10.68 -17.21 -2.59
C ASP A 514 9.90 -17.79 -1.41
N PHE A 515 8.83 -17.10 -0.95
CA PHE A 515 7.99 -17.60 0.12
C PHE A 515 6.80 -18.42 -0.38
N ASP A 516 6.58 -19.55 0.25
CA ASP A 516 5.33 -20.28 0.18
C ASP A 516 4.83 -20.59 1.58
N TRP A 517 3.91 -19.79 2.06
CA TRP A 517 3.29 -19.90 3.39
C TRP A 517 2.29 -21.05 3.50
N THR A 518 2.07 -21.81 2.42
CA THR A 518 1.17 -22.96 2.44
C THR A 518 1.72 -24.04 3.37
N PRO A 519 0.94 -24.54 4.32
CA PRO A 519 1.36 -25.63 5.18
C PRO A 519 1.71 -26.89 4.37
N ALA A 520 2.84 -27.51 4.66
CA ALA A 520 3.26 -28.75 4.05
C ALA A 520 2.34 -29.92 4.44
N ALA A 521 2.15 -30.86 3.52
CA ALA A 521 1.37 -32.07 3.79
C ALA A 521 1.98 -32.86 4.97
N GLY A 522 1.14 -33.23 5.94
CA GLY A 522 1.56 -33.91 7.17
C GLY A 522 1.96 -32.96 8.32
N SER A 523 1.99 -31.67 8.08
CA SER A 523 2.09 -30.67 9.14
C SER A 523 0.80 -30.62 9.97
N GLU A 524 0.91 -30.41 11.28
CA GLU A 524 -0.22 -30.23 12.18
C GLU A 524 -1.05 -28.98 11.85
N ALA A 525 -0.51 -28.04 11.06
CA ALA A 525 -1.21 -26.86 10.59
C ALA A 525 -2.32 -27.17 9.59
N THR A 526 -2.25 -28.33 8.88
CA THR A 526 -3.23 -28.67 7.82
C THR A 526 -4.62 -29.03 8.33
N ALA A 527 -4.79 -29.27 9.62
CA ALA A 527 -6.06 -29.71 10.23
C ALA A 527 -6.13 -29.32 11.71
N GLY A 528 -7.27 -29.60 12.34
CA GLY A 528 -7.46 -29.46 13.79
C GLY A 528 -7.69 -28.01 14.24
N GLY A 529 -8.10 -27.13 13.35
CA GLY A 529 -8.63 -25.82 13.72
C GLY A 529 -9.99 -25.91 14.40
N MET A 530 -10.30 -24.93 15.27
CA MET A 530 -11.62 -24.81 15.92
C MET A 530 -12.66 -24.41 14.88
N SER A 531 -13.45 -25.39 14.45
CA SER A 531 -14.54 -25.16 13.51
C SER A 531 -15.72 -26.07 13.80
N PRO A 532 -16.88 -25.52 14.23
CA PRO A 532 -17.18 -24.09 14.44
C PRO A 532 -16.50 -23.51 15.67
N PHE A 533 -16.41 -22.17 15.76
CA PHE A 533 -16.05 -21.49 16.99
C PHE A 533 -17.09 -21.74 18.07
N THR A 534 -16.66 -21.70 19.36
CA THR A 534 -17.52 -21.91 20.52
C THR A 534 -17.26 -20.87 21.61
N GLY A 535 -18.19 -20.73 22.56
CA GLY A 535 -18.02 -19.90 23.75
C GLY A 535 -17.71 -18.43 23.45
N ASN A 536 -16.79 -17.86 24.20
CA ASN A 536 -16.38 -16.46 24.07
C ASN A 536 -15.77 -16.14 22.70
N ILE A 537 -15.05 -17.10 22.11
CA ILE A 537 -14.47 -16.94 20.76
C ILE A 537 -15.59 -16.77 19.72
N LEU A 538 -16.65 -17.57 19.76
CA LEU A 538 -17.80 -17.43 18.86
C LEU A 538 -18.47 -16.06 19.02
N THR A 539 -18.66 -15.62 20.25
CA THR A 539 -19.28 -14.32 20.55
C THR A 539 -18.44 -13.18 20.00
N LYS A 540 -17.12 -13.24 20.20
CA LYS A 540 -16.18 -12.20 19.73
C LYS A 540 -16.01 -12.21 18.20
N ALA A 541 -15.96 -13.37 17.58
CA ALA A 541 -15.83 -13.54 16.13
C ALA A 541 -17.01 -12.92 15.38
N GLY A 542 -18.23 -13.11 15.88
CA GLY A 542 -19.44 -12.63 15.22
C GLY A 542 -19.53 -13.12 13.76
N ALA A 543 -19.91 -12.23 12.86
CA ALA A 543 -19.92 -12.48 11.42
C ALA A 543 -18.60 -12.10 10.72
N ALA A 544 -17.69 -11.41 11.43
CA ALA A 544 -16.50 -10.85 10.81
C ALA A 544 -15.36 -11.87 10.64
N VAL A 545 -15.30 -12.89 11.52
CA VAL A 545 -14.23 -13.90 11.52
C VAL A 545 -14.80 -15.28 11.25
N THR A 546 -14.25 -15.97 10.26
CA THR A 546 -14.70 -17.29 9.85
C THR A 546 -13.91 -18.40 10.54
N ALA A 547 -14.61 -19.37 11.14
CA ALA A 547 -13.98 -20.56 11.71
C ALA A 547 -13.40 -21.46 10.61
N THR A 548 -12.18 -21.95 10.80
CA THR A 548 -11.46 -22.80 9.85
C THR A 548 -11.12 -24.15 10.44
N THR A 549 -11.04 -25.18 9.62
CA THR A 549 -10.62 -26.53 10.03
C THR A 549 -9.09 -26.69 10.07
N TYR A 550 -8.34 -25.72 9.58
CA TYR A 550 -6.88 -25.65 9.57
C TYR A 550 -6.36 -24.61 10.56
N ARG A 551 -5.07 -24.61 10.83
CA ARG A 551 -4.36 -23.68 11.71
C ARG A 551 -3.34 -22.87 10.90
N GLY A 552 -3.02 -21.66 11.38
CA GLY A 552 -2.18 -20.73 10.64
C GLY A 552 -2.96 -19.86 9.67
N ALA A 553 -2.26 -18.92 9.05
CA ALA A 553 -2.84 -17.85 8.23
C ALA A 553 -3.30 -18.31 6.84
N VAL A 554 -2.95 -19.53 6.41
CA VAL A 554 -3.14 -20.00 5.03
C VAL A 554 -3.91 -21.29 4.99
N ASP A 555 -4.97 -21.31 4.18
CA ASP A 555 -5.69 -22.55 3.85
C ASP A 555 -4.79 -23.46 3.00
N PRO A 556 -4.52 -24.70 3.45
CA PRO A 556 -3.68 -25.65 2.69
C PRO A 556 -4.18 -25.94 1.27
N ALA A 557 -5.47 -25.77 1.01
CA ALA A 557 -6.11 -25.99 -0.28
C ALA A 557 -6.61 -24.68 -0.93
N GLY A 558 -6.39 -23.54 -0.28
CA GLY A 558 -6.90 -22.25 -0.69
C GLY A 558 -5.95 -21.47 -1.61
N PRO A 559 -6.38 -20.28 -2.01
CA PRO A 559 -5.54 -19.39 -2.81
C PRO A 559 -4.36 -18.84 -1.98
N LYS A 560 -3.23 -18.59 -2.66
CA LYS A 560 -2.07 -17.91 -2.09
C LYS A 560 -2.31 -16.40 -2.03
N TRP A 561 -3.06 -15.97 -1.05
CA TRP A 561 -3.56 -14.60 -0.93
C TRP A 561 -2.47 -13.51 -0.78
N TRP A 562 -1.25 -13.91 -0.39
CA TRP A 562 -0.10 -13.00 -0.26
C TRP A 562 0.61 -12.71 -1.59
N THR A 563 0.35 -13.47 -2.65
CA THR A 563 1.08 -13.34 -3.93
C THR A 563 0.66 -12.08 -4.70
N ALA A 564 1.55 -11.63 -5.58
CA ALA A 564 1.44 -10.49 -6.48
C ALA A 564 1.58 -9.10 -5.82
N TRP A 565 1.17 -8.90 -4.57
CA TRP A 565 1.17 -7.58 -3.95
C TRP A 565 2.22 -7.41 -2.82
N THR A 566 2.70 -8.50 -2.23
CA THR A 566 3.73 -8.43 -1.19
C THR A 566 5.16 -8.35 -1.75
N ALA A 567 6.07 -7.80 -0.97
CA ALA A 567 7.50 -7.73 -1.25
C ALA A 567 8.30 -8.28 -0.06
N TYR A 568 9.41 -8.95 -0.33
CA TYR A 568 10.28 -9.55 0.69
C TYR A 568 11.76 -9.32 0.45
N ALA A 569 12.12 -8.64 -0.63
CA ALA A 569 13.52 -8.30 -0.93
C ALA A 569 14.10 -7.32 0.09
N ASP A 570 15.41 -7.35 0.25
CA ASP A 570 16.13 -6.44 1.14
C ASP A 570 15.97 -4.96 0.74
N ASN A 571 15.43 -4.72 -0.44
CA ASN A 571 15.28 -3.33 -0.88
C ASN A 571 14.73 -3.23 -2.31
#